data_7dab92d0d9050fd9762f042bccdf0275
#
_entry.id   7dab92d0d9050fd9762f042bccdf0275
#
_cell.length_a   1.000
_cell.length_b   1.000
_cell.length_c   1.000
_cell.angle_alpha   90.00
_cell.angle_beta   90.00
_cell.angle_gamma   90.00
#
_symmetry.space_group_name_H-M   'P 1'
#
loop_
_entity.id
_entity.type
_entity.pdbx_description
1 polymer ?
#
loop_
_entity_poly.entity_id
_entity_poly.type
_entity_poly.pdbx_seq_one_letter_code
_entity_poly.pdbx_strand_id
1 'polypeptide(L)'
;KDIHILSSEIVSDRFRSDLNAVSRTYLYRICTAPVQNIFTRAYTANIPEIISESEVAAIRKAADSLVGVHDFRSLSGVKKKKGTVKEIFDISVSHSKETENDSFSLLTIKICANDFLYLMPEHIIEFLIKKGVDKEVRCNPAGLLLHSITYPDSCSVPSAGSKQV
;
A
#
# COMPACT_ATOMS: atom_id res chain seq x y z
N LYS A 1 -17.20 13.62 -11.51
CA LYS A 1 -16.23 12.92 -12.37
C LYS A 1 -15.03 12.63 -11.49
N ASP A 2 -14.68 11.35 -11.36
CA ASP A 2 -13.75 10.88 -10.33
C ASP A 2 -12.35 10.56 -10.91
N ILE A 3 -12.09 10.98 -12.15
CA ILE A 3 -10.82 10.76 -12.85
C ILE A 3 -10.24 12.12 -13.25
N HIS A 4 -8.97 12.35 -12.87
CA HIS A 4 -8.20 13.54 -13.26
C HIS A 4 -6.87 13.09 -13.88
N ILE A 5 -6.61 13.53 -15.11
CA ILE A 5 -5.37 13.25 -15.83
C ILE A 5 -4.38 14.37 -15.48
N LEU A 6 -3.27 14.05 -14.84
CA LEU A 6 -2.22 15.00 -14.45
C LEU A 6 -1.20 15.19 -15.56
N SER A 7 -0.81 14.10 -16.25
CA SER A 7 0.16 14.12 -17.33
C SER A 7 -0.09 12.96 -18.30
N SER A 8 0.47 13.06 -19.48
CA SER A 8 0.50 11.99 -20.47
C SER A 8 1.86 11.97 -21.17
N GLU A 9 2.36 10.79 -21.48
CA GLU A 9 3.64 10.59 -22.16
C GLU A 9 3.49 9.62 -23.31
N ILE A 10 4.30 9.82 -24.38
CA ILE A 10 4.39 8.88 -25.48
C ILE A 10 5.36 7.77 -25.09
N VAL A 11 4.90 6.55 -25.16
CA VAL A 11 5.70 5.37 -24.83
C VAL A 11 5.87 4.49 -26.07
N SER A 12 6.79 3.53 -26.01
CA SER A 12 7.03 2.59 -27.12
C SER A 12 5.80 1.71 -27.38
N ASP A 13 5.58 1.29 -28.65
CA ASP A 13 4.47 0.43 -29.05
C ASP A 13 4.46 -0.94 -28.33
N ARG A 14 5.60 -1.33 -27.75
CA ARG A 14 5.73 -2.57 -26.96
C ARG A 14 5.44 -2.38 -25.48
N PHE A 15 5.16 -1.15 -25.05
CA PHE A 15 4.85 -0.87 -23.64
C PHE A 15 3.54 -1.54 -23.22
N ARG A 16 3.60 -2.21 -22.07
CA ARG A 16 2.44 -2.79 -21.41
C ARG A 16 2.45 -2.41 -19.94
N SER A 17 1.46 -1.65 -19.53
CA SER A 17 1.34 -1.14 -18.15
C SER A 17 1.29 -2.23 -17.08
N ASP A 18 0.77 -3.42 -17.43
CA ASP A 18 0.69 -4.58 -16.55
C ASP A 18 2.01 -5.36 -16.43
N LEU A 19 2.83 -5.41 -17.48
CA LEU A 19 4.05 -6.21 -17.54
C LEU A 19 5.34 -5.41 -17.33
N ASN A 20 5.34 -4.14 -17.71
CA ASN A 20 6.54 -3.31 -17.62
C ASN A 20 6.72 -2.60 -16.28
N ALA A 21 5.76 -2.72 -15.37
CA ALA A 21 5.90 -2.16 -14.02
C ALA A 21 7.03 -2.86 -13.26
N VAL A 22 7.97 -2.06 -12.71
CA VAL A 22 9.08 -2.55 -11.89
C VAL A 22 8.76 -2.52 -10.39
N SER A 23 7.87 -1.64 -9.98
CA SER A 23 7.34 -1.62 -8.62
C SER A 23 5.90 -1.12 -8.57
N ARG A 24 5.20 -1.54 -7.54
CA ARG A 24 3.88 -1.07 -7.17
C ARG A 24 3.88 -0.73 -5.70
N THR A 25 3.20 0.37 -5.36
CA THR A 25 3.09 0.81 -3.97
C THR A 25 1.62 0.88 -3.60
N TYR A 26 1.25 0.12 -2.58
CA TYR A 26 -0.06 0.23 -1.93
C TYR A 26 0.03 1.07 -0.67
N LEU A 27 -1.03 1.80 -0.39
CA LEU A 27 -1.20 2.58 0.83
C LEU A 27 -2.48 2.10 1.52
N TYR A 28 -2.39 1.87 2.83
CA TYR A 28 -3.54 1.54 3.65
C TYR A 28 -3.67 2.53 4.80
N ARG A 29 -4.85 3.11 4.93
CA ARG A 29 -5.15 4.12 5.95
C ARG A 29 -6.17 3.58 6.92
N ILE A 30 -5.87 3.69 8.22
CA ILE A 30 -6.72 3.23 9.30
C ILE A 30 -6.94 4.39 10.26
N CYS A 31 -8.20 4.78 10.42
CA CYS A 31 -8.60 5.64 11.53
C CYS A 31 -8.65 4.79 12.80
N THR A 32 -7.86 5.13 13.80
CA THR A 32 -7.78 4.44 15.09
C THR A 32 -8.43 5.33 16.16
N ALA A 33 -9.74 5.40 16.11
CA ALA A 33 -10.54 6.24 17.00
C ALA A 33 -11.90 5.61 17.25
N PRO A 34 -12.51 5.85 18.42
CA PRO A 34 -13.87 5.40 18.72
C PRO A 34 -14.92 5.92 17.73
N VAL A 35 -14.71 7.14 17.23
CA VAL A 35 -15.59 7.78 16.24
C VAL A 35 -14.80 8.10 14.99
N GLN A 36 -15.26 7.58 13.86
CA GLN A 36 -14.63 7.82 12.56
C GLN A 36 -14.96 9.22 12.03
N ASN A 37 -13.96 9.90 11.49
CA ASN A 37 -14.15 11.20 10.84
C ASN A 37 -15.02 11.02 9.57
N ILE A 38 -16.15 11.77 9.51
CA ILE A 38 -17.13 11.69 8.42
C ILE A 38 -16.56 12.09 7.06
N PHE A 39 -15.56 12.99 7.02
CA PHE A 39 -14.94 13.46 5.78
C PHE A 39 -13.95 12.46 5.20
N THR A 40 -13.33 11.61 6.03
CA THR A 40 -12.31 10.66 5.59
C THR A 40 -12.81 9.21 5.55
N ARG A 41 -13.99 8.91 6.06
CA ARG A 41 -14.54 7.54 6.17
C ARG A 41 -14.61 6.77 4.86
N ALA A 42 -14.73 7.47 3.73
CA ALA A 42 -14.76 6.85 2.41
C ALA A 42 -13.39 6.33 1.94
N TYR A 43 -12.29 6.78 2.59
CA TYR A 43 -10.91 6.52 2.20
C TYR A 43 -10.04 5.99 3.36
N THR A 44 -10.68 5.59 4.46
CA THR A 44 -10.02 5.02 5.63
C THR A 44 -10.80 3.82 6.15
N ALA A 45 -10.08 2.78 6.54
CA ALA A 45 -10.63 1.75 7.41
C ALA A 45 -10.81 2.32 8.83
N ASN A 46 -11.58 1.66 9.67
CA ASN A 46 -11.74 2.06 11.07
C ASN A 46 -11.42 0.89 12.02
N ILE A 47 -10.57 1.16 12.99
CA ILE A 47 -10.41 0.34 14.19
C ILE A 47 -10.90 1.23 15.34
N PRO A 48 -12.04 0.90 16.00
CA PRO A 48 -12.68 1.80 16.96
C PRO A 48 -11.94 1.85 18.30
N GLU A 49 -10.63 1.77 18.28
CA GLU A 49 -9.74 1.73 19.44
C GLU A 49 -8.49 2.56 19.16
N ILE A 50 -7.99 3.18 20.21
CA ILE A 50 -6.73 3.92 20.14
C ILE A 50 -5.59 2.91 20.18
N ILE A 51 -4.72 2.93 19.17
CA ILE A 51 -3.52 2.11 19.12
C ILE A 51 -2.39 2.83 19.87
N SER A 52 -1.75 2.11 20.79
CA SER A 52 -0.62 2.60 21.56
C SER A 52 0.67 2.61 20.73
N GLU A 53 1.66 3.41 21.14
CA GLU A 53 2.98 3.43 20.48
C GLU A 53 3.71 2.08 20.56
N SER A 54 3.47 1.28 21.60
CA SER A 54 4.01 -0.07 21.72
C SER A 54 3.42 -1.02 20.68
N GLU A 55 2.13 -0.91 20.38
CA GLU A 55 1.46 -1.68 19.34
C GLU A 55 1.95 -1.25 17.94
N VAL A 56 2.11 0.06 17.72
CA VAL A 56 2.71 0.59 16.48
C VAL A 56 4.14 0.07 16.31
N ALA A 57 4.94 0.05 17.36
CA ALA A 57 6.30 -0.51 17.32
C ALA A 57 6.29 -2.01 16.99
N ALA A 58 5.31 -2.78 17.52
CA ALA A 58 5.15 -4.18 17.19
C ALA A 58 4.74 -4.40 15.72
N ILE A 59 3.86 -3.53 15.19
CA ILE A 59 3.52 -3.53 13.74
C ILE A 59 4.77 -3.27 12.89
N ARG A 60 5.60 -2.26 13.23
CA ARG A 60 6.85 -1.96 12.54
C ARG A 60 7.81 -3.15 12.53
N LYS A 61 8.02 -3.77 13.70
CA LYS A 61 8.86 -4.97 13.82
C LYS A 61 8.35 -6.14 12.98
N ALA A 62 7.02 -6.33 12.91
CA ALA A 62 6.43 -7.34 12.04
C ALA A 62 6.62 -7.00 10.57
N ALA A 63 6.52 -5.71 10.19
CA ALA A 63 6.76 -5.22 8.84
C ALA A 63 8.18 -5.50 8.37
N ASP A 64 9.18 -5.23 9.22
CA ASP A 64 10.60 -5.50 8.92
C ASP A 64 10.86 -6.98 8.57
N SER A 65 10.11 -7.90 9.17
CA SER A 65 10.24 -9.35 8.89
C SER A 65 9.70 -9.79 7.53
N LEU A 66 8.93 -8.95 6.85
CA LEU A 66 8.35 -9.21 5.53
C LEU A 66 9.15 -8.56 4.39
N VAL A 67 10.10 -7.67 4.70
CA VAL A 67 10.94 -7.04 3.69
C VAL A 67 11.92 -8.05 3.11
N GLY A 68 12.12 -7.98 1.79
CA GLY A 68 12.97 -8.91 1.04
C GLY A 68 12.19 -9.92 0.21
N VAL A 69 12.86 -10.99 -0.18
CA VAL A 69 12.32 -12.03 -1.08
C VAL A 69 11.73 -13.16 -0.26
N HIS A 70 10.43 -13.37 -0.37
CA HIS A 70 9.69 -14.40 0.37
C HIS A 70 8.64 -15.10 -0.51
N ASP A 71 8.23 -16.30 -0.10
CA ASP A 71 7.04 -16.97 -0.66
C ASP A 71 5.78 -16.45 0.05
N PHE A 72 5.04 -15.57 -0.62
CA PHE A 72 3.82 -14.96 -0.11
C PHE A 72 2.54 -15.78 -0.36
N ARG A 73 2.65 -17.07 -0.67
CA ARG A 73 1.47 -17.91 -0.91
C ARG A 73 0.54 -17.95 0.31
N SER A 74 1.06 -18.02 1.52
CA SER A 74 0.27 -18.03 2.76
C SER A 74 -0.37 -16.68 3.09
N LEU A 75 0.19 -15.59 2.57
CA LEU A 75 -0.32 -14.23 2.67
C LEU A 75 -0.93 -13.76 1.35
N SER A 76 -1.66 -14.63 0.68
CA SER A 76 -2.36 -14.31 -0.58
C SER A 76 -3.56 -15.22 -0.80
N GLY A 77 -4.47 -14.79 -1.67
CA GLY A 77 -5.62 -15.60 -2.12
C GLY A 77 -5.30 -16.61 -3.22
N VAL A 78 -4.02 -16.84 -3.54
CA VAL A 78 -3.60 -17.68 -4.67
C VAL A 78 -3.55 -19.16 -4.27
N LYS A 79 -4.25 -20.00 -5.03
CA LYS A 79 -4.23 -21.48 -4.84
C LYS A 79 -3.08 -22.17 -5.59
N LYS A 80 -2.47 -21.54 -6.58
CA LYS A 80 -1.41 -22.10 -7.42
C LYS A 80 -0.06 -22.08 -6.70
N LYS A 81 0.80 -23.10 -6.98
CA LYS A 81 2.13 -23.24 -6.34
C LYS A 81 3.26 -22.49 -7.03
N LYS A 82 3.05 -21.94 -8.24
CA LYS A 82 4.11 -21.29 -9.04
C LYS A 82 3.92 -19.77 -9.05
N GLY A 83 5.05 -19.04 -8.99
CA GLY A 83 5.09 -17.57 -9.09
C GLY A 83 4.67 -16.84 -7.83
N THR A 84 4.73 -17.51 -6.66
CA THR A 84 4.32 -16.95 -5.36
C THR A 84 5.44 -16.25 -4.61
N VAL A 85 6.67 -16.39 -5.08
CA VAL A 85 7.81 -15.65 -4.55
C VAL A 85 7.77 -14.23 -5.08
N LYS A 86 7.77 -13.25 -4.19
CA LYS A 86 7.78 -11.82 -4.48
C LYS A 86 8.82 -11.13 -3.61
N GLU A 87 9.21 -9.94 -4.01
CA GLU A 87 10.15 -9.11 -3.27
C GLU A 87 9.45 -7.85 -2.79
N ILE A 88 9.41 -7.68 -1.47
CA ILE A 88 8.97 -6.43 -0.84
C ILE A 88 10.21 -5.57 -0.63
N PHE A 89 10.21 -4.39 -1.24
CA PHE A 89 11.32 -3.43 -1.13
C PHE A 89 11.27 -2.65 0.16
N ASP A 90 10.06 -2.26 0.59
CA ASP A 90 9.86 -1.47 1.80
C ASP A 90 8.44 -1.63 2.35
N ILE A 91 8.31 -1.63 3.68
CA ILE A 91 7.05 -1.44 4.38
C ILE A 91 7.24 -0.35 5.42
N SER A 92 6.67 0.81 5.19
CA SER A 92 6.71 1.91 6.16
C SER A 92 5.38 2.04 6.90
N VAL A 93 5.49 2.29 8.21
CA VAL A 93 4.35 2.44 9.12
C VAL A 93 4.47 3.78 9.83
N SER A 94 3.56 4.69 9.55
CA SER A 94 3.46 5.99 10.20
C SER A 94 2.18 6.09 11.02
N HIS A 95 2.28 6.72 12.17
CA HIS A 95 1.17 6.99 13.07
C HIS A 95 1.15 8.47 13.37
N SER A 96 0.08 9.15 13.01
CA SER A 96 -0.11 10.58 13.24
C SER A 96 -1.32 10.82 14.14
N LYS A 97 -1.13 11.67 15.14
CA LYS A 97 -2.22 12.25 15.94
C LYS A 97 -2.41 13.69 15.49
N GLU A 98 -3.61 14.11 15.17
CA GLU A 98 -3.84 15.47 14.64
C GLU A 98 -3.65 16.55 15.70
N THR A 99 -3.99 16.28 16.99
CA THR A 99 -3.65 17.15 18.14
C THR A 99 -3.61 16.34 19.43
N GLU A 100 -3.01 16.89 20.50
CA GLU A 100 -2.97 16.25 21.84
C GLU A 100 -4.36 16.03 22.46
N ASN A 101 -5.37 16.78 22.01
CA ASN A 101 -6.76 16.70 22.48
C ASN A 101 -7.69 15.95 21.53
N ASP A 102 -7.23 15.52 20.33
CA ASP A 102 -8.08 14.83 19.38
C ASP A 102 -8.07 13.32 19.62
N SER A 103 -9.29 12.80 19.79
CA SER A 103 -9.54 11.35 19.79
C SER A 103 -9.32 10.68 18.44
N PHE A 104 -8.74 11.42 17.47
CA PHE A 104 -8.51 10.97 16.10
C PHE A 104 -7.03 10.69 15.88
N SER A 105 -6.72 9.49 15.49
CA SER A 105 -5.37 9.15 15.02
C SER A 105 -5.44 8.34 13.72
N LEU A 106 -4.45 8.52 12.86
CA LEU A 106 -4.35 7.87 11.57
C LEU A 106 -3.09 7.00 11.54
N LEU A 107 -3.31 5.70 11.42
CA LEU A 107 -2.24 4.74 11.11
C LEU A 107 -2.19 4.55 9.59
N THR A 108 -1.04 4.78 9.00
CA THR A 108 -0.81 4.60 7.57
C THR A 108 0.27 3.56 7.35
N ILE A 109 -0.06 2.51 6.59
CA ILE A 109 0.86 1.44 6.17
C ILE A 109 1.08 1.58 4.67
N LYS A 110 2.34 1.72 4.25
CA LYS A 110 2.73 1.81 2.84
C LYS A 110 3.58 0.60 2.51
N ILE A 111 3.22 -0.14 1.46
CA ILE A 111 3.90 -1.37 1.04
C ILE A 111 4.38 -1.17 -0.40
N CYS A 112 5.69 -1.28 -0.63
CA CYS A 112 6.31 -1.22 -1.94
C CYS A 112 6.91 -2.58 -2.30
N ALA A 113 6.52 -3.15 -3.44
CA ALA A 113 7.02 -4.46 -3.89
C ALA A 113 7.19 -4.48 -5.42
N ASN A 114 7.95 -5.47 -5.92
CA ASN A 114 8.10 -5.70 -7.35
C ASN A 114 6.76 -6.06 -8.00
N ASP A 115 5.94 -6.84 -7.32
CA ASP A 115 4.59 -7.23 -7.75
C ASP A 115 3.81 -7.78 -6.57
N PHE A 116 2.48 -7.88 -6.71
CA PHE A 116 1.60 -8.45 -5.69
C PHE A 116 0.80 -9.61 -6.24
N LEU A 117 0.61 -10.62 -5.41
CA LEU A 117 -0.34 -11.69 -5.66
C LEU A 117 -1.76 -11.21 -5.36
N TYR A 118 -2.74 -11.96 -5.85
CA TYR A 118 -4.15 -11.69 -5.55
C TYR A 118 -4.40 -11.67 -4.02
N LEU A 119 -5.01 -10.62 -3.51
CA LEU A 119 -5.28 -10.33 -2.09
C LEU A 119 -4.01 -10.26 -1.20
N MET A 120 -2.82 -10.15 -1.77
CA MET A 120 -1.58 -10.11 -0.98
C MET A 120 -1.48 -8.83 -0.12
N PRO A 121 -1.78 -7.61 -0.63
CA PRO A 121 -1.75 -6.42 0.20
C PRO A 121 -2.68 -6.52 1.41
N GLU A 122 -3.90 -7.00 1.21
CA GLU A 122 -4.91 -7.16 2.25
C GLU A 122 -4.43 -8.13 3.35
N HIS A 123 -3.94 -9.31 2.97
CA HIS A 123 -3.48 -10.31 3.93
C HIS A 123 -2.22 -9.87 4.67
N ILE A 124 -1.32 -9.11 4.03
CA ILE A 124 -0.17 -8.50 4.72
C ILE A 124 -0.67 -7.53 5.80
N ILE A 125 -1.61 -6.65 5.46
CA ILE A 125 -2.17 -5.68 6.40
C ILE A 125 -2.84 -6.38 7.59
N GLU A 126 -3.67 -7.40 7.33
CA GLU A 126 -4.31 -8.21 8.38
C GLU A 126 -3.27 -8.88 9.29
N PHE A 127 -2.21 -9.43 8.70
CA PHE A 127 -1.10 -10.03 9.44
C PHE A 127 -0.39 -9.01 10.33
N LEU A 128 -0.07 -7.81 9.80
CA LEU A 128 0.61 -6.75 10.54
C LEU A 128 -0.23 -6.27 11.72
N ILE A 129 -1.53 -6.03 11.50
CA ILE A 129 -2.44 -5.59 12.55
C ILE A 129 -2.58 -6.68 13.63
N LYS A 130 -2.75 -7.94 13.23
CA LYS A 130 -2.83 -9.07 14.17
C LYS A 130 -1.57 -9.18 15.04
N LYS A 131 -0.38 -8.95 14.47
CA LYS A 131 0.89 -8.99 15.19
C LYS A 131 1.09 -7.82 16.16
N GLY A 132 0.56 -6.64 15.82
CA GLY A 132 0.70 -5.45 16.65
C GLY A 132 -0.39 -5.31 17.72
N VAL A 133 -1.64 -5.56 17.35
CA VAL A 133 -2.81 -5.27 18.20
C VAL A 133 -3.43 -6.55 18.80
N ASP A 134 -2.92 -7.73 18.40
CA ASP A 134 -3.43 -9.05 18.79
C ASP A 134 -4.94 -9.25 18.50
N LYS A 135 -5.41 -8.63 17.41
CA LYS A 135 -6.80 -8.73 16.95
C LYS A 135 -6.91 -9.24 15.54
N GLU A 136 -7.93 -10.03 15.31
CA GLU A 136 -8.31 -10.42 13.95
C GLU A 136 -9.15 -9.31 13.33
N VAL A 137 -8.51 -8.50 12.49
CA VAL A 137 -9.16 -7.43 11.74
C VAL A 137 -9.16 -7.83 10.27
N ARG A 138 -10.32 -7.78 9.63
CA ARG A 138 -10.40 -7.91 8.18
C ARG A 138 -10.06 -6.58 7.53
N CYS A 139 -9.25 -6.64 6.50
CA CYS A 139 -8.91 -5.46 5.71
C CYS A 139 -10.17 -4.88 5.06
N ASN A 140 -10.54 -3.66 5.46
CA ASN A 140 -11.65 -2.95 4.82
C ASN A 140 -11.14 -2.30 3.52
N PRO A 141 -11.71 -2.62 2.35
CA PRO A 141 -11.25 -2.05 1.08
C PRO A 141 -11.24 -0.53 1.01
N ALA A 142 -12.08 0.15 1.79
CA ALA A 142 -12.12 1.62 1.83
C ALA A 142 -10.77 2.26 2.21
N GLY A 143 -9.97 1.58 3.02
CA GLY A 143 -8.65 2.08 3.44
C GLY A 143 -7.53 1.78 2.44
N LEU A 144 -7.72 0.86 1.48
CA LEU A 144 -6.67 0.39 0.59
C LEU A 144 -6.72 1.13 -0.75
N LEU A 145 -5.56 1.66 -1.17
CA LEU A 145 -5.42 2.27 -2.48
C LEU A 145 -4.09 1.87 -3.14
N LEU A 146 -4.10 1.72 -4.45
CA LEU A 146 -2.90 1.66 -5.28
C LEU A 146 -2.37 3.09 -5.41
N HIS A 147 -1.26 3.38 -4.71
CA HIS A 147 -0.71 4.73 -4.58
C HIS A 147 0.13 5.13 -5.79
N SER A 148 1.03 4.24 -6.22
CA SER A 148 1.91 4.51 -7.37
C SER A 148 2.37 3.22 -8.04
N ILE A 149 2.69 3.34 -9.32
CA ILE A 149 3.34 2.30 -10.13
C ILE A 149 4.57 2.95 -10.75
N THR A 150 5.72 2.29 -10.67
CA THR A 150 6.96 2.76 -11.28
C THR A 150 7.28 1.92 -12.51
N TYR A 151 7.67 2.57 -13.57
CA TYR A 151 8.13 1.96 -14.82
C TYR A 151 9.60 2.30 -15.06
N PRO A 152 10.36 1.48 -15.81
CA PRO A 152 11.73 1.81 -16.15
C PRO A 152 11.79 2.99 -17.14
N ASP A 153 12.82 3.82 -17.05
CA ASP A 153 13.02 4.98 -17.95
C ASP A 153 13.08 4.61 -19.44
N SER A 154 13.48 3.39 -19.73
CA SER A 154 13.51 2.85 -21.10
C SER A 154 12.15 2.69 -21.77
N CYS A 155 11.05 2.85 -21.02
CA CYS A 155 9.70 2.83 -21.58
C CYS A 155 9.29 4.15 -22.24
N SER A 156 9.93 5.27 -21.85
CA SER A 156 9.69 6.58 -22.44
C SER A 156 10.38 6.68 -23.81
N VAL A 157 9.69 7.19 -24.82
CA VAL A 157 10.33 7.59 -26.09
C VAL A 157 11.03 8.92 -25.82
N PRO A 158 12.36 9.07 -26.09
CA PRO A 158 13.02 10.34 -25.94
C PRO A 158 12.25 11.37 -26.78
N SER A 159 11.83 12.47 -26.19
CA SER A 159 11.18 13.55 -26.89
C SER A 159 12.10 14.02 -28.01
N ALA A 160 11.72 13.75 -29.26
CA ALA A 160 12.38 14.34 -30.42
C ALA A 160 12.31 15.87 -30.22
N GLY A 161 13.48 16.49 -30.08
CA GLY A 161 13.63 17.89 -29.68
C GLY A 161 12.60 18.76 -30.35
N SER A 162 11.92 19.55 -29.56
CA SER A 162 11.09 20.65 -29.99
C SER A 162 11.95 21.59 -30.83
N LYS A 163 11.83 21.49 -32.15
CA LYS A 163 12.31 22.55 -33.03
C LYS A 163 11.44 23.78 -32.69
N GLN A 164 12.05 24.69 -31.96
CA GLN A 164 11.53 26.07 -31.91
C GLN A 164 11.53 26.62 -33.33
N VAL A 165 10.37 26.98 -33.82
CA VAL A 165 10.17 27.87 -34.96
C VAL A 165 9.94 29.28 -34.40
#